data_1797c7fab2ce734cccb11ce0599499d9
#
_entry.id   1797c7fab2ce734cccb11ce0599499d9
#
_cell.length_a   1.000
_cell.length_b   1.000
_cell.length_c   1.000
_cell.angle_alpha   90.00
_cell.angle_beta   90.00
_cell.angle_gamma   90.00
#
_symmetry.space_group_name_H-M   'P 1'
#
loop_
_entity.id
_entity.type
_entity.pdbx_description
1 polymer ?
#
loop_
_entity_poly.entity_id
_entity_poly.type
_entity_poly.pdbx_seq_one_letter_code
_entity_poly.pdbx_strand_id
1 'polypeptide(L)'
;MNRYITLVVSVLMFQAAFGQNGADVEVVTDSDRSIAPAKRIYVRPQLIDTSITSPVVDYPLLVLQKETSFEVEGIEPANIRHRPQLSQLYNGYARIGAGSRLMGLGEVYYNSLRSRKFNWGIHALHHSEWGQISDYAPSQYDKTRIKAFGKVEERRYSYGGGVHYKNQGLHYYGFQNPDADRDSIKQRYQSVGFNAFYDSHKKDSATLNYRIGLSYDNFLDRKPQEDSLKLWRARENYVGLRTTWQYNTSSNVLLSNLRADLDISYNDYRYGEKDTSIAVLDTAIISQNTIIQLRPMTSFYSMNGKLQFKVGGELAIDIHDKTSASLYPIAEARYSLFNDIFIPYAGIEGGLKQQRFAKLANRNEFIQSNQQLQNERRYEFYFGFKGTLSSRISFNASAAFSNLRNHALFINDTVYASGNEFRVIYDTVSMTTISASLSYQHNEKLKIDVIGKFNTYQANNNPYAWNLPQLELTTRGAYNIADKLIAKLDFNLETGRYAKMYDPTIEGVKMEDGILYKKLGVLADVNLGVEFRYTKRLSIFANFNNIGAQNYQRWYGYPVNAFQFMAGLTFRF
;
A
#
# COMPACT_ATOMS: atom_id res chain seq x y z
N MET A 1 -36.81 2.19 -0.39
CA MET A 1 -35.56 1.63 -0.95
C MET A 1 -35.75 0.99 -2.33
N ASN A 2 -36.91 0.46 -2.68
CA ASN A 2 -37.13 -0.18 -3.99
C ASN A 2 -37.31 0.77 -5.22
N ARG A 3 -37.57 2.07 -5.02
CA ARG A 3 -37.76 3.01 -6.13
C ARG A 3 -36.47 3.52 -6.79
N TYR A 4 -35.34 3.53 -6.08
CA TYR A 4 -34.07 4.00 -6.62
C TYR A 4 -33.29 2.90 -7.36
N ILE A 5 -33.51 1.65 -6.99
CA ILE A 5 -32.90 0.49 -7.69
C ILE A 5 -33.55 0.32 -9.07
N THR A 6 -34.86 0.56 -9.17
CA THR A 6 -35.59 0.50 -10.46
C THR A 6 -35.14 1.61 -11.42
N LEU A 7 -34.76 2.77 -10.89
CA LEU A 7 -34.31 3.90 -11.71
C LEU A 7 -32.91 3.68 -12.28
N VAL A 8 -32.01 3.07 -11.49
CA VAL A 8 -30.64 2.74 -11.94
C VAL A 8 -30.66 1.62 -12.98
N VAL A 9 -31.52 0.61 -12.81
CA VAL A 9 -31.67 -0.49 -13.76
C VAL A 9 -32.33 -0.01 -15.06
N SER A 10 -33.28 0.93 -14.99
CA SER A 10 -33.91 1.49 -16.20
C SER A 10 -32.96 2.42 -16.98
N VAL A 11 -32.07 3.15 -16.35
CA VAL A 11 -31.05 3.97 -17.03
C VAL A 11 -29.98 3.09 -17.71
N LEU A 12 -29.63 1.94 -17.12
CA LEU A 12 -28.72 0.98 -17.76
C LEU A 12 -29.37 0.21 -18.94
N MET A 13 -30.70 0.01 -18.93
CA MET A 13 -31.40 -0.63 -20.04
C MET A 13 -31.67 0.33 -21.20
N PHE A 14 -31.70 1.65 -20.99
CA PHE A 14 -31.97 2.62 -22.05
C PHE A 14 -30.76 2.90 -22.96
N GLN A 15 -29.55 2.52 -22.55
CA GLN A 15 -28.35 2.65 -23.40
C GLN A 15 -28.11 1.45 -24.32
N ALA A 16 -28.85 0.36 -24.17
CA ALA A 16 -28.73 -0.81 -25.04
C ALA A 16 -29.58 -0.79 -26.30
N ALA A 17 -30.39 0.27 -26.53
CA ALA A 17 -31.40 0.31 -27.61
C ALA A 17 -31.03 1.15 -28.84
N PHE A 18 -29.83 1.74 -28.91
CA PHE A 18 -29.40 2.49 -30.09
C PHE A 18 -28.11 1.93 -30.67
N GLY A 19 -28.23 0.94 -31.54
CA GLY A 19 -27.05 0.39 -32.21
C GLY A 19 -27.37 -0.70 -33.21
N GLN A 20 -28.28 -0.45 -34.15
CA GLN A 20 -28.35 -1.22 -35.40
C GLN A 20 -28.62 -0.28 -36.57
N ASN A 21 -27.57 0.14 -37.24
CA ASN A 21 -27.59 0.45 -38.64
C ASN A 21 -26.34 -0.15 -39.27
N GLY A 22 -26.52 -1.27 -39.93
CA GLY A 22 -25.51 -1.86 -40.78
C GLY A 22 -25.30 -0.96 -42.01
N ALA A 23 -24.12 -0.45 -42.17
CA ALA A 23 -23.57 0.01 -43.41
C ALA A 23 -22.40 -0.90 -43.77
N ASP A 24 -22.53 -1.65 -44.84
CA ASP A 24 -21.42 -2.35 -45.46
C ASP A 24 -20.40 -1.32 -45.90
N VAL A 25 -19.25 -1.28 -45.19
CA VAL A 25 -18.10 -0.49 -45.60
C VAL A 25 -17.07 -1.47 -46.11
N GLU A 26 -16.87 -1.49 -47.40
CA GLU A 26 -15.74 -2.13 -48.05
C GLU A 26 -14.47 -1.35 -47.68
N VAL A 27 -13.70 -1.88 -46.73
CA VAL A 27 -12.43 -1.28 -46.31
C VAL A 27 -11.33 -1.83 -47.20
N VAL A 28 -10.96 -1.08 -48.22
CA VAL A 28 -9.70 -1.25 -48.91
C VAL A 28 -8.61 -0.74 -47.96
N THR A 29 -7.96 -1.64 -47.27
CA THR A 29 -6.78 -1.32 -46.43
C THR A 29 -5.57 -1.22 -47.32
N ASP A 30 -5.24 -0.02 -47.74
CA ASP A 30 -3.85 0.31 -48.10
C ASP A 30 -3.05 0.36 -46.80
N SER A 31 -2.34 -0.73 -46.53
CA SER A 31 -1.52 -0.83 -45.32
C SER A 31 -0.15 -0.26 -45.57
N ASP A 32 0.00 1.03 -45.47
CA ASP A 32 1.31 1.62 -45.22
C ASP A 32 1.77 1.19 -43.82
N ARG A 33 2.52 0.10 -43.78
CA ARG A 33 3.19 -0.36 -42.56
C ARG A 33 4.35 0.58 -42.25
N SER A 34 4.08 1.67 -41.59
CA SER A 34 5.11 2.44 -40.91
C SER A 34 5.52 1.66 -39.67
N ILE A 35 6.75 1.15 -39.65
CA ILE A 35 7.36 0.57 -38.46
C ILE A 35 7.60 1.73 -37.49
N ALA A 36 6.69 1.89 -36.53
CA ALA A 36 6.92 2.81 -35.44
C ALA A 36 8.16 2.34 -34.65
N PRO A 37 9.14 3.21 -34.41
CA PRO A 37 10.31 2.82 -33.64
C PRO A 37 9.86 2.34 -32.26
N ALA A 38 10.23 1.12 -31.92
CA ALA A 38 9.98 0.56 -30.60
C ALA A 38 10.68 1.44 -29.55
N LYS A 39 9.94 2.32 -28.92
CA LYS A 39 10.44 3.06 -27.77
C LYS A 39 10.52 2.10 -26.59
N ARG A 40 11.71 1.90 -26.10
CA ARG A 40 11.97 1.15 -24.87
C ARG A 40 11.15 1.78 -23.75
N ILE A 41 10.28 0.99 -23.13
CA ILE A 41 9.50 1.43 -21.98
C ILE A 41 10.49 1.73 -20.85
N TYR A 42 10.71 3.00 -20.59
CA TYR A 42 11.40 3.42 -19.38
C TYR A 42 10.42 3.29 -18.22
N VAL A 43 10.56 2.23 -17.47
CA VAL A 43 10.01 2.22 -16.12
C VAL A 43 10.88 3.19 -15.32
N ARG A 44 10.48 4.45 -15.29
CA ARG A 44 11.05 5.40 -14.34
C ARG A 44 10.69 4.90 -12.95
N PRO A 45 11.60 4.94 -11.99
CA PRO A 45 11.18 4.80 -10.60
C PRO A 45 10.13 5.88 -10.37
N GLN A 46 8.88 5.46 -10.22
CA GLN A 46 7.83 6.36 -9.80
C GLN A 46 8.17 6.73 -8.36
N LEU A 47 8.46 7.99 -8.15
CA LEU A 47 8.40 8.56 -6.82
C LEU A 47 6.96 8.44 -6.37
N ILE A 48 6.67 7.37 -5.68
CA ILE A 48 5.42 7.25 -4.95
C ILE A 48 5.58 8.24 -3.81
N ASP A 49 4.84 9.33 -3.86
CA ASP A 49 4.65 10.17 -2.69
C ASP A 49 4.00 9.27 -1.62
N THR A 50 4.84 8.82 -0.68
CA THR A 50 4.45 7.89 0.36
C THR A 50 3.85 8.60 1.56
N SER A 51 3.43 9.85 1.41
CA SER A 51 2.69 10.57 2.45
C SER A 51 1.31 9.95 2.72
N ILE A 52 0.86 9.06 1.84
CA ILE A 52 -0.33 8.24 2.08
C ILE A 52 0.15 6.80 2.17
N THR A 53 0.12 6.24 3.36
CA THR A 53 0.24 4.79 3.57
C THR A 53 -0.95 4.13 2.87
N SER A 54 -0.79 3.87 1.58
CA SER A 54 -1.66 2.91 0.92
C SER A 54 -1.52 1.60 1.68
N PRO A 55 -2.62 0.96 2.07
CA PRO A 55 -2.52 -0.41 2.53
C PRO A 55 -1.73 -1.17 1.47
N VAL A 56 -0.74 -1.94 1.91
CA VAL A 56 0.03 -2.82 1.02
C VAL A 56 -0.96 -3.81 0.45
N VAL A 57 -1.52 -3.49 -0.68
CA VAL A 57 -2.21 -4.46 -1.51
C VAL A 57 -1.09 -5.18 -2.23
N ASP A 58 -0.74 -6.34 -1.70
CA ASP A 58 0.18 -7.27 -2.36
C ASP A 58 -0.56 -7.80 -3.58
N TYR A 59 -0.31 -7.18 -4.72
CA TYR A 59 -0.72 -7.75 -5.98
C TYR A 59 0.28 -8.84 -6.31
N PRO A 60 -0.12 -10.11 -6.35
CA PRO A 60 0.76 -11.13 -6.86
C PRO A 60 1.12 -10.76 -8.31
N LEU A 61 2.38 -10.41 -8.52
CA LEU A 61 2.91 -10.21 -9.87
C LEU A 61 2.76 -11.53 -10.63
N LEU A 62 1.75 -11.60 -11.46
CA LEU A 62 1.54 -12.69 -12.39
C LEU A 62 2.64 -12.63 -13.44
N VAL A 63 3.71 -13.35 -13.21
CA VAL A 63 4.67 -13.67 -14.27
C VAL A 63 4.05 -14.76 -15.13
N LEU A 64 3.26 -14.37 -16.12
CA LEU A 64 2.82 -15.27 -17.17
C LEU A 64 4.00 -15.52 -18.11
N GLN A 65 4.72 -16.61 -17.89
CA GLN A 65 5.54 -17.18 -18.96
C GLN A 65 4.59 -17.82 -19.97
N LYS A 66 4.22 -17.06 -20.98
CA LYS A 66 3.52 -17.61 -22.15
C LYS A 66 4.58 -18.12 -23.13
N GLU A 67 4.77 -19.41 -23.17
CA GLU A 67 5.41 -20.02 -24.33
C GLU A 67 4.48 -19.86 -25.53
N THR A 68 4.72 -18.84 -26.32
CA THR A 68 4.09 -18.69 -27.63
C THR A 68 4.98 -19.41 -28.64
N SER A 69 4.59 -20.63 -29.00
CA SER A 69 5.12 -21.26 -30.22
C SER A 69 4.44 -20.62 -31.42
N PHE A 70 5.05 -19.59 -31.97
CA PHE A 70 4.74 -19.14 -33.33
C PHE A 70 5.77 -19.76 -34.27
N GLU A 71 5.31 -20.56 -35.23
CA GLU A 71 6.07 -20.78 -36.42
C GLU A 71 6.15 -19.44 -37.17
N VAL A 72 7.25 -18.76 -37.00
CA VAL A 72 7.54 -17.54 -37.75
C VAL A 72 8.02 -17.98 -39.14
N GLU A 73 7.17 -17.79 -40.17
CA GLU A 73 7.66 -17.78 -41.54
C GLU A 73 8.82 -16.78 -41.61
N GLY A 74 9.96 -17.26 -42.11
CA GLY A 74 11.20 -16.49 -42.15
C GLY A 74 11.07 -15.24 -43.01
N ILE A 75 10.79 -14.13 -42.37
CA ILE A 75 10.95 -12.80 -42.96
C ILE A 75 12.45 -12.52 -42.99
N GLU A 76 13.04 -12.43 -44.18
CA GLU A 76 14.42 -11.99 -44.31
C GLU A 76 14.59 -10.63 -43.62
N PRO A 77 15.49 -10.51 -42.62
CA PRO A 77 15.62 -9.27 -41.86
C PRO A 77 16.13 -8.16 -42.78
N ALA A 78 15.35 -7.15 -43.00
CA ALA A 78 15.81 -5.89 -43.57
C ALA A 78 16.97 -5.37 -42.73
N ASN A 79 18.14 -5.26 -43.30
CA ASN A 79 19.39 -4.92 -42.61
C ASN A 79 19.46 -3.39 -42.37
N ILE A 80 18.49 -2.88 -41.57
CA ILE A 80 18.48 -1.49 -41.14
C ILE A 80 19.42 -1.40 -39.93
N ARG A 81 20.64 -0.96 -40.15
CA ARG A 81 21.60 -0.63 -39.10
C ARG A 81 21.19 0.67 -38.42
N HIS A 82 20.04 0.69 -37.80
CA HIS A 82 19.70 1.76 -36.84
C HIS A 82 20.33 1.37 -35.50
N ARG A 83 21.46 1.98 -35.17
CA ARG A 83 21.96 1.95 -33.79
C ARG A 83 21.01 2.85 -32.98
N PRO A 84 20.09 2.31 -32.15
CA PRO A 84 19.29 3.16 -31.30
C PRO A 84 20.24 3.93 -30.40
N GLN A 85 20.22 5.25 -30.50
CA GLN A 85 20.97 6.08 -29.57
C GLN A 85 20.40 5.83 -28.18
N LEU A 86 21.19 5.18 -27.34
CA LEU A 86 20.82 4.97 -25.96
C LEU A 86 20.62 6.33 -25.32
N SER A 87 19.43 6.59 -24.78
CA SER A 87 19.17 7.82 -24.05
C SER A 87 20.15 7.99 -22.90
N GLN A 88 20.59 9.21 -22.67
CA GLN A 88 21.47 9.54 -21.57
C GLN A 88 20.74 9.25 -20.25
N LEU A 89 21.34 8.42 -19.41
CA LEU A 89 20.88 8.19 -18.04
C LEU A 89 21.64 9.12 -17.10
N TYR A 90 20.97 9.50 -16.02
CA TYR A 90 21.54 10.32 -14.96
C TYR A 90 21.72 9.48 -13.70
N ASN A 91 22.85 9.63 -13.01
CA ASN A 91 23.13 8.90 -11.78
C ASN A 91 22.36 9.47 -10.61
N GLY A 92 22.12 10.77 -10.64
CA GLY A 92 21.57 11.51 -9.53
C GLY A 92 20.34 12.31 -9.90
N TYR A 93 19.55 12.53 -8.86
CA TYR A 93 18.34 13.31 -8.87
C TYR A 93 18.28 14.07 -7.54
N ALA A 94 18.14 15.37 -7.60
CA ALA A 94 17.92 16.22 -6.43
C ALA A 94 16.63 17.02 -6.64
N ARG A 95 15.80 17.10 -5.61
CA ARG A 95 14.56 17.88 -5.60
C ARG A 95 14.52 18.71 -4.34
N ILE A 96 14.29 20.01 -4.47
CA ILE A 96 14.11 20.94 -3.38
C ILE A 96 12.81 21.71 -3.59
N GLY A 97 12.08 21.95 -2.52
CA GLY A 97 10.81 22.67 -2.58
C GLY A 97 10.51 23.39 -1.28
N ALA A 98 9.73 24.46 -1.42
CA ALA A 98 9.16 25.20 -0.32
C ALA A 98 7.68 25.47 -0.60
N GLY A 99 6.90 25.64 0.44
CA GLY A 99 5.46 25.80 0.28
C GLY A 99 4.79 26.65 1.35
N SER A 100 3.48 26.77 1.24
CA SER A 100 2.64 27.41 2.24
C SER A 100 2.90 26.78 3.62
N ARG A 101 2.61 27.50 4.69
CA ARG A 101 2.73 27.03 6.10
C ARG A 101 4.17 26.60 6.46
N LEU A 102 5.17 27.25 5.85
CA LEU A 102 6.59 26.95 6.03
C LEU A 102 6.92 25.48 5.78
N MET A 103 6.34 24.91 4.71
CA MET A 103 6.71 23.57 4.25
C MET A 103 8.09 23.58 3.60
N GLY A 104 8.88 22.56 3.92
CA GLY A 104 10.19 22.31 3.32
C GLY A 104 10.29 20.89 2.78
N LEU A 105 10.83 20.72 1.58
CA LEU A 105 11.11 19.44 0.92
C LEU A 105 12.55 19.40 0.46
N GLY A 106 13.26 18.35 0.82
CA GLY A 106 14.57 18.00 0.28
C GLY A 106 14.63 16.54 -0.06
N GLU A 107 14.97 16.20 -1.29
CA GLU A 107 15.05 14.82 -1.75
C GLU A 107 16.26 14.63 -2.65
N VAL A 108 17.03 13.60 -2.39
CA VAL A 108 18.19 13.23 -3.20
C VAL A 108 18.16 11.73 -3.45
N TYR A 109 18.33 11.37 -4.69
CA TYR A 109 18.49 10.00 -5.12
C TYR A 109 19.78 9.87 -5.95
N TYR A 110 20.61 8.88 -5.65
CA TYR A 110 21.83 8.59 -6.39
C TYR A 110 21.99 7.09 -6.55
N ASN A 111 22.25 6.62 -7.78
CA ASN A 111 22.35 5.20 -8.08
C ASN A 111 23.39 4.90 -9.17
N SER A 112 23.83 3.65 -9.20
CA SER A 112 24.69 3.14 -10.27
C SER A 112 23.94 3.09 -11.60
N LEU A 113 24.66 3.39 -12.70
CA LEU A 113 24.11 3.31 -14.04
C LEU A 113 24.57 2.05 -14.74
N ARG A 114 23.63 1.38 -15.47
CA ARG A 114 23.87 0.32 -16.45
C ARG A 114 24.89 -0.74 -16.02
N SER A 115 25.02 -1.00 -14.74
CA SER A 115 25.85 -2.10 -14.25
C SER A 115 25.11 -3.43 -14.48
N ARG A 116 25.79 -4.40 -15.08
CA ARG A 116 25.22 -5.75 -15.26
C ARG A 116 25.42 -6.62 -14.03
N LYS A 117 26.42 -6.32 -13.21
CA LYS A 117 26.79 -7.14 -12.05
C LYS A 117 26.42 -6.51 -10.73
N PHE A 118 26.65 -5.21 -10.56
CA PHE A 118 26.45 -4.55 -9.28
C PHE A 118 25.58 -3.31 -9.43
N ASN A 119 24.43 -3.34 -8.77
CA ASN A 119 23.49 -2.22 -8.71
C ASN A 119 23.39 -1.72 -7.26
N TRP A 120 23.56 -0.44 -7.07
CA TRP A 120 23.42 0.18 -5.76
C TRP A 120 22.79 1.57 -5.87
N GLY A 121 22.21 2.02 -4.77
CA GLY A 121 21.63 3.34 -4.73
C GLY A 121 21.40 3.82 -3.30
N ILE A 122 21.33 5.13 -3.17
CA ILE A 122 21.01 5.84 -1.93
C ILE A 122 19.87 6.80 -2.23
N HIS A 123 18.90 6.85 -1.33
CA HIS A 123 17.77 7.76 -1.36
C HIS A 123 17.62 8.44 0.00
N ALA A 124 17.60 9.76 0.03
CA ALA A 124 17.33 10.56 1.20
C ALA A 124 16.17 11.52 0.91
N LEU A 125 15.20 11.57 1.81
CA LEU A 125 14.04 12.45 1.75
C LEU A 125 13.86 13.10 3.12
N HIS A 126 13.70 14.43 3.12
CA HIS A 126 13.24 15.20 4.27
C HIS A 126 12.04 16.04 3.86
N HIS A 127 10.98 16.00 4.65
CA HIS A 127 9.79 16.83 4.48
C HIS A 127 9.36 17.33 5.85
N SER A 128 9.12 18.63 5.95
CA SER A 128 8.70 19.27 7.18
C SER A 128 7.61 20.30 6.93
N GLU A 129 6.78 20.53 7.93
CA GLU A 129 5.79 21.60 7.98
C GLU A 129 5.80 22.23 9.37
N TRP A 130 5.95 23.55 9.43
CA TRP A 130 6.05 24.31 10.67
C TRP A 130 4.81 25.17 10.95
N GLY A 131 3.86 25.23 10.01
CA GLY A 131 2.60 25.92 10.18
C GLY A 131 1.67 25.18 11.13
N GLN A 132 0.74 25.91 11.75
CA GLN A 132 -0.24 25.41 12.70
C GLN A 132 -1.63 25.42 12.06
N ILE A 133 -2.47 24.43 12.36
CA ILE A 133 -3.89 24.42 12.02
C ILE A 133 -4.62 25.40 12.92
N SER A 134 -5.43 26.28 12.33
CA SER A 134 -6.18 27.30 13.09
C SER A 134 -7.06 26.64 14.18
N ASP A 135 -7.12 27.28 15.35
CA ASP A 135 -7.92 26.87 16.51
C ASP A 135 -7.52 25.55 17.17
N TYR A 136 -6.53 24.83 16.63
CA TYR A 136 -6.02 23.57 17.18
C TYR A 136 -4.65 23.75 17.83
N ALA A 137 -4.29 22.79 18.66
CA ALA A 137 -2.97 22.72 19.27
C ALA A 137 -1.85 22.65 18.20
N PRO A 138 -0.59 22.95 18.55
CA PRO A 138 0.54 22.91 17.61
C PRO A 138 0.59 21.61 16.80
N SER A 139 0.57 21.73 15.46
CA SER A 139 0.43 20.60 14.52
C SER A 139 1.64 20.36 13.62
N GLN A 140 2.80 20.93 13.99
CA GLN A 140 4.01 20.80 13.19
C GLN A 140 4.46 19.34 13.08
N TYR A 141 5.03 18.99 11.93
CA TYR A 141 5.62 17.67 11.72
C TYR A 141 6.90 17.71 10.90
N ASP A 142 7.74 16.70 11.09
CA ASP A 142 8.90 16.43 10.26
C ASP A 142 9.01 14.95 9.93
N LYS A 143 9.49 14.64 8.74
CA LYS A 143 9.69 13.28 8.27
C LYS A 143 10.97 13.14 7.47
N THR A 144 11.89 12.33 7.98
CA THR A 144 13.15 12.03 7.31
C THR A 144 13.19 10.54 6.99
N ARG A 145 13.60 10.20 5.78
CA ARG A 145 13.81 8.82 5.34
C ARG A 145 15.13 8.73 4.60
N ILE A 146 15.96 7.79 4.99
CA ILE A 146 17.20 7.47 4.30
C ILE A 146 17.19 5.99 3.99
N LYS A 147 17.50 5.61 2.76
CA LYS A 147 17.62 4.23 2.32
C LYS A 147 18.88 4.07 1.50
N ALA A 148 19.60 2.99 1.72
CA ALA A 148 20.68 2.56 0.85
C ALA A 148 20.49 1.09 0.52
N PHE A 149 20.77 0.70 -0.71
CA PHE A 149 20.65 -0.68 -1.15
C PHE A 149 21.80 -1.05 -2.09
N GLY A 150 22.11 -2.34 -2.11
CA GLY A 150 23.04 -2.92 -3.05
C GLY A 150 22.57 -4.31 -3.49
N LYS A 151 22.75 -4.62 -4.76
CA LYS A 151 22.43 -5.92 -5.36
C LYS A 151 23.54 -6.36 -6.29
N VAL A 152 23.95 -7.60 -6.18
CA VAL A 152 24.87 -8.26 -7.09
C VAL A 152 24.06 -9.25 -7.93
N GLU A 153 24.22 -9.18 -9.25
CA GLU A 153 23.62 -10.07 -10.22
C GLU A 153 24.70 -10.98 -10.80
N GLU A 154 24.59 -12.27 -10.53
CA GLU A 154 25.44 -13.30 -11.13
C GLU A 154 24.63 -14.15 -12.11
N ARG A 155 25.28 -14.96 -12.91
CA ARG A 155 24.60 -15.74 -13.96
C ARG A 155 23.53 -16.70 -13.42
N ARG A 156 23.70 -17.22 -12.21
CA ARG A 156 22.84 -18.26 -11.61
C ARG A 156 22.13 -17.84 -10.34
N TYR A 157 22.52 -16.72 -9.74
CA TYR A 157 21.96 -16.22 -8.49
C TYR A 157 22.13 -14.72 -8.40
N SER A 158 21.34 -14.11 -7.55
CA SER A 158 21.52 -12.73 -7.14
C SER A 158 21.44 -12.63 -5.63
N TYR A 159 22.17 -11.70 -5.07
CA TYR A 159 22.08 -11.39 -3.65
C TYR A 159 22.24 -9.89 -3.43
N GLY A 160 21.72 -9.46 -2.33
CA GLY A 160 21.77 -8.04 -2.02
C GLY A 160 21.12 -7.74 -0.69
N GLY A 161 21.03 -6.46 -0.41
CA GLY A 161 20.41 -6.00 0.81
C GLY A 161 20.26 -4.49 0.80
N GLY A 162 19.66 -3.98 1.87
CA GLY A 162 19.50 -2.56 2.06
C GLY A 162 19.39 -2.23 3.54
N VAL A 163 19.69 -0.99 3.84
CA VAL A 163 19.49 -0.39 5.15
C VAL A 163 18.53 0.78 5.04
N HIS A 164 17.74 1.02 6.06
CA HIS A 164 16.88 2.18 6.11
C HIS A 164 16.88 2.82 7.49
N TYR A 165 16.74 4.13 7.46
CA TYR A 165 16.47 4.96 8.62
C TYR A 165 15.23 5.79 8.36
N LYS A 166 14.33 5.84 9.33
CA LYS A 166 13.14 6.70 9.32
C LYS A 166 13.08 7.46 10.63
N ASN A 167 12.77 8.72 10.55
CA ASN A 167 12.51 9.58 11.69
C ASN A 167 11.29 10.42 11.39
N GLN A 168 10.32 10.42 12.28
CA GLN A 168 9.08 11.17 12.14
C GLN A 168 8.77 11.86 13.46
N GLY A 169 8.76 13.19 13.44
CA GLY A 169 8.26 14.02 14.53
C GLY A 169 6.86 14.48 14.23
N LEU A 170 6.00 14.52 15.24
CA LEU A 170 4.61 14.97 15.17
C LEU A 170 4.14 15.48 16.52
N HIS A 171 2.93 16.03 16.58
CA HIS A 171 2.30 16.50 17.80
C HIS A 171 0.89 15.90 17.92
N TYR A 172 0.47 15.62 19.14
CA TYR A 172 -0.90 15.17 19.45
C TYR A 172 -1.85 16.36 19.52
N TYR A 173 -2.08 17.02 18.37
CA TYR A 173 -2.83 18.29 18.25
C TYR A 173 -4.35 18.12 18.21
N GLY A 174 -4.89 16.96 18.50
CA GLY A 174 -6.29 16.60 18.33
C GLY A 174 -7.29 17.31 19.25
N PHE A 175 -7.02 18.54 19.69
CA PHE A 175 -7.88 19.36 20.57
C PHE A 175 -7.71 20.86 20.27
N GLN A 176 -8.75 21.64 20.64
CA GLN A 176 -8.80 23.07 20.39
C GLN A 176 -8.10 23.83 21.52
N ASN A 177 -6.83 24.09 21.40
CA ASN A 177 -6.02 24.97 22.25
C ASN A 177 -4.75 25.40 21.50
N PRO A 178 -4.79 26.53 20.76
CA PRO A 178 -3.65 26.99 19.98
C PRO A 178 -2.42 27.33 20.83
N ASP A 179 -2.62 27.65 22.12
CA ASP A 179 -1.56 28.02 23.06
C ASP A 179 -1.04 26.84 23.89
N ALA A 180 -1.41 25.60 23.51
CA ALA A 180 -0.92 24.41 24.20
C ALA A 180 0.61 24.31 24.10
N ASP A 181 1.23 23.85 25.19
CA ASP A 181 2.66 23.63 25.21
C ASP A 181 3.07 22.54 24.19
N ARG A 182 3.92 22.93 23.25
CA ARG A 182 4.37 22.06 22.17
C ARG A 182 5.12 20.82 22.65
N ASP A 183 5.93 20.99 23.70
CA ASP A 183 6.79 19.91 24.16
C ASP A 183 5.99 18.84 24.89
N SER A 184 4.89 19.21 25.55
CA SER A 184 3.99 18.26 26.23
C SER A 184 3.25 17.30 25.29
N ILE A 185 2.94 17.75 24.05
CA ILE A 185 2.19 16.98 23.04
C ILE A 185 3.05 16.43 21.92
N LYS A 186 4.36 16.59 22.00
CA LYS A 186 5.30 16.14 20.97
C LYS A 186 5.52 14.64 21.02
N GLN A 187 5.58 14.03 19.84
CA GLN A 187 5.89 12.63 19.65
C GLN A 187 6.95 12.46 18.56
N ARG A 188 7.81 11.46 18.71
CA ARG A 188 8.84 11.15 17.72
C ARG A 188 9.04 9.66 17.58
N TYR A 189 8.83 9.15 16.37
CA TYR A 189 9.11 7.77 16.00
C TYR A 189 10.41 7.66 15.22
N GLN A 190 11.24 6.71 15.59
CA GLN A 190 12.47 6.38 14.85
C GLN A 190 12.48 4.90 14.48
N SER A 191 12.95 4.58 13.30
CA SER A 191 13.13 3.20 12.87
C SER A 191 14.45 3.07 12.13
N VAL A 192 15.23 2.04 12.50
CA VAL A 192 16.43 1.61 11.80
C VAL A 192 16.24 0.14 11.45
N GLY A 193 16.49 -0.21 10.21
CA GLY A 193 16.40 -1.60 9.82
C GLY A 193 17.31 -1.95 8.66
N PHE A 194 17.50 -3.24 8.49
CA PHE A 194 18.20 -3.78 7.35
C PHE A 194 17.46 -4.99 6.78
N ASN A 195 17.68 -5.25 5.53
CA ASN A 195 17.23 -6.46 4.85
C ASN A 195 18.37 -7.02 4.01
N ALA A 196 18.43 -8.34 3.93
CA ALA A 196 19.34 -9.07 3.05
C ALA A 196 18.56 -10.15 2.33
N PHE A 197 18.92 -10.47 1.10
CA PHE A 197 18.31 -11.55 0.35
C PHE A 197 19.32 -12.28 -0.51
N TYR A 198 19.01 -13.53 -0.75
CA TYR A 198 19.65 -14.39 -1.73
C TYR A 198 18.57 -15.02 -2.59
N ASP A 199 18.74 -15.00 -3.90
CA ASP A 199 17.78 -15.48 -4.88
C ASP A 199 18.52 -16.35 -5.91
N SER A 200 18.15 -17.64 -6.00
CA SER A 200 18.65 -18.52 -7.04
C SER A 200 17.77 -18.35 -8.28
N HIS A 201 18.28 -17.74 -9.32
CA HIS A 201 17.62 -17.75 -10.62
C HIS A 201 18.44 -18.63 -11.57
N LYS A 202 17.97 -19.82 -11.81
CA LYS A 202 18.53 -20.67 -12.85
C LYS A 202 17.79 -20.37 -14.16
N LYS A 203 18.52 -20.05 -15.21
CA LYS A 203 17.96 -20.01 -16.56
C LYS A 203 17.57 -21.43 -16.97
N ASP A 204 16.39 -21.56 -17.55
CA ASP A 204 15.89 -22.70 -18.29
C ASP A 204 16.05 -24.07 -17.62
N SER A 205 14.97 -24.70 -17.22
CA SER A 205 14.89 -26.06 -16.66
C SER A 205 15.45 -26.28 -15.24
N ALA A 206 15.58 -25.26 -14.43
CA ALA A 206 15.91 -25.52 -13.05
C ALA A 206 14.76 -26.18 -12.33
N THR A 207 14.99 -27.37 -11.91
CA THR A 207 14.06 -28.16 -11.11
C THR A 207 13.73 -27.46 -9.80
N LEU A 208 14.67 -26.70 -9.24
CA LEU A 208 14.51 -26.02 -7.96
C LEU A 208 15.00 -24.57 -8.00
N ASN A 209 14.12 -23.63 -7.67
CA ASN A 209 14.45 -22.24 -7.39
C ASN A 209 14.14 -21.92 -5.94
N TYR A 210 14.97 -21.09 -5.31
CA TYR A 210 14.72 -20.67 -3.94
C TYR A 210 15.14 -19.23 -3.70
N ARG A 211 14.45 -18.58 -2.81
CA ARG A 211 14.75 -17.25 -2.31
C ARG A 211 14.77 -17.27 -0.79
N ILE A 212 15.80 -16.64 -0.21
CA ILE A 212 15.93 -16.48 1.24
C ILE A 212 16.06 -14.99 1.51
N GLY A 213 15.25 -14.48 2.41
CA GLY A 213 15.27 -13.08 2.83
C GLY A 213 15.33 -12.97 4.34
N LEU A 214 16.22 -12.13 4.85
CA LEU A 214 16.33 -11.77 6.25
C LEU A 214 15.98 -10.29 6.40
N SER A 215 15.22 -9.94 7.42
CA SER A 215 14.89 -8.55 7.76
C SER A 215 15.00 -8.32 9.26
N TYR A 216 15.50 -7.16 9.62
CA TYR A 216 15.52 -6.65 10.97
C TYR A 216 15.04 -5.21 10.99
N ASP A 217 14.16 -4.88 11.94
CA ASP A 217 13.69 -3.53 12.20
C ASP A 217 13.72 -3.27 13.70
N ASN A 218 14.39 -2.20 14.10
CA ASN A 218 14.26 -1.61 15.42
C ASN A 218 13.40 -0.35 15.31
N PHE A 219 12.32 -0.28 16.07
CA PHE A 219 11.41 0.85 16.13
C PHE A 219 11.36 1.41 17.53
N LEU A 220 11.51 2.72 17.63
CA LEU A 220 11.59 3.45 18.90
C LEU A 220 10.55 4.56 18.92
N ASP A 221 9.87 4.66 20.05
CA ASP A 221 9.10 5.82 20.44
C ASP A 221 9.98 6.70 21.36
N ARG A 222 10.10 7.97 20.97
CA ARG A 222 10.90 8.97 21.71
C ARG A 222 10.04 10.15 22.13
N LYS A 223 8.88 9.89 22.72
CA LYS A 223 8.07 10.96 23.34
C LYS A 223 8.96 11.74 24.32
N PRO A 224 9.00 13.09 24.27
CA PRO A 224 9.73 13.89 25.25
C PRO A 224 9.20 13.61 26.66
N GLN A 225 10.09 13.61 27.61
CA GLN A 225 9.75 13.41 29.03
C GLN A 225 9.90 14.72 29.76
N GLU A 226 8.98 15.04 30.66
CA GLU A 226 9.26 15.96 31.76
C GLU A 226 10.33 15.31 32.67
N ASP A 227 11.33 16.09 33.05
CA ASP A 227 12.54 15.63 33.76
C ASP A 227 12.28 14.96 35.12
N SER A 228 11.08 15.02 35.66
CA SER A 228 10.73 14.50 36.98
C SER A 228 10.15 13.08 37.00
N LEU A 229 9.66 12.58 35.87
CA LEU A 229 9.13 11.23 35.75
C LEU A 229 9.62 10.65 34.43
N LYS A 230 10.65 9.78 34.46
CA LYS A 230 11.11 9.04 33.28
C LYS A 230 10.00 8.11 32.80
N LEU A 231 8.98 8.68 32.16
CA LEU A 231 7.81 7.98 31.71
C LEU A 231 8.08 7.36 30.33
N TRP A 232 8.08 6.12 30.29
CA TRP A 232 7.73 5.06 29.36
C TRP A 232 8.00 5.32 27.87
N ARG A 233 9.09 4.76 27.38
CA ARG A 233 9.40 4.64 25.94
C ARG A 233 9.00 3.28 25.44
N ALA A 234 8.32 3.20 24.27
CA ALA A 234 8.13 1.94 23.58
C ALA A 234 9.33 1.64 22.69
N ARG A 235 9.72 0.37 22.69
CA ARG A 235 10.75 -0.18 21.81
C ARG A 235 10.25 -1.48 21.20
N GLU A 236 10.42 -1.63 19.91
CA GLU A 236 10.10 -2.85 19.19
C GLU A 236 11.31 -3.34 18.40
N ASN A 237 11.68 -4.60 18.56
CA ASN A 237 12.66 -5.28 17.73
C ASN A 237 11.96 -6.38 16.93
N TYR A 238 12.10 -6.34 15.65
CA TYR A 238 11.53 -7.32 14.75
C TYR A 238 12.61 -8.02 13.95
N VAL A 239 12.55 -9.35 13.89
CA VAL A 239 13.37 -10.19 13.03
C VAL A 239 12.45 -11.03 12.17
N GLY A 240 12.67 -11.05 10.86
CA GLY A 240 11.91 -11.88 9.93
C GLY A 240 12.83 -12.66 9.00
N LEU A 241 12.63 -13.96 8.94
CA LEU A 241 13.22 -14.86 7.94
C LEU A 241 12.10 -15.34 7.02
N ARG A 242 12.25 -15.07 5.73
CA ARG A 242 11.32 -15.54 4.71
C ARG A 242 12.05 -16.39 3.70
N THR A 243 11.56 -17.60 3.47
CA THR A 243 12.11 -18.46 2.42
C THR A 243 11.00 -18.89 1.47
N THR A 244 11.28 -18.90 0.19
CA THR A 244 10.40 -19.38 -0.86
C THR A 244 11.15 -20.47 -1.63
N TRP A 245 10.54 -21.61 -1.80
CA TRP A 245 11.04 -22.74 -2.55
C TRP A 245 10.06 -23.06 -3.66
N GLN A 246 10.54 -23.14 -4.88
CA GLN A 246 9.73 -23.45 -6.05
C GLN A 246 10.38 -24.61 -6.80
N TYR A 247 9.64 -25.69 -6.93
CA TYR A 247 10.02 -26.87 -7.67
C TYR A 247 9.16 -27.00 -8.92
N ASN A 248 9.79 -26.98 -10.07
CA ASN A 248 9.13 -27.12 -11.37
C ASN A 248 9.47 -28.49 -11.96
N THR A 249 8.45 -29.26 -12.33
CA THR A 249 8.62 -30.55 -13.02
C THR A 249 7.74 -30.63 -14.25
N SER A 250 8.26 -31.22 -15.30
CA SER A 250 7.52 -31.46 -16.54
C SER A 250 6.76 -32.78 -16.55
N SER A 251 6.98 -33.64 -15.56
CA SER A 251 6.52 -35.03 -15.60
C SER A 251 5.13 -35.29 -15.06
N ASN A 252 4.54 -34.36 -14.29
CA ASN A 252 3.22 -34.51 -13.68
C ASN A 252 2.37 -33.25 -13.78
N VAL A 253 1.19 -33.34 -14.36
CA VAL A 253 0.25 -32.22 -14.52
C VAL A 253 -0.17 -31.61 -13.20
N LEU A 254 -0.37 -32.41 -12.15
CA LEU A 254 -0.81 -32.00 -10.83
C LEU A 254 0.31 -31.38 -9.96
N LEU A 255 1.56 -31.74 -10.20
CA LEU A 255 2.71 -31.28 -9.42
C LEU A 255 3.70 -30.48 -10.26
N SER A 256 3.24 -29.94 -11.38
CA SER A 256 4.10 -29.20 -12.32
C SER A 256 4.76 -27.99 -11.69
N ASN A 257 4.14 -27.34 -10.71
CA ASN A 257 4.66 -26.18 -10.02
C ASN A 257 4.35 -26.28 -8.53
N LEU A 258 5.26 -26.84 -7.77
CA LEU A 258 5.15 -26.94 -6.32
C LEU A 258 5.90 -25.76 -5.69
N ARG A 259 5.23 -25.01 -4.85
CA ARG A 259 5.81 -23.90 -4.07
C ARG A 259 5.60 -24.13 -2.58
N ALA A 260 6.63 -23.83 -1.80
CA ALA A 260 6.55 -23.79 -0.35
C ALA A 260 7.16 -22.48 0.15
N ASP A 261 6.39 -21.71 0.90
CA ASP A 261 6.88 -20.52 1.59
C ASP A 261 7.00 -20.85 3.08
N LEU A 262 8.15 -20.53 3.69
CA LEU A 262 8.35 -20.60 5.13
C LEU A 262 8.70 -19.20 5.63
N ASP A 263 7.85 -18.64 6.47
CA ASP A 263 8.02 -17.36 7.11
C ASP A 263 8.18 -17.58 8.63
N ILE A 264 9.28 -17.12 9.20
CA ILE A 264 9.52 -17.10 10.64
C ILE A 264 9.70 -15.64 11.04
N SER A 265 8.89 -15.16 11.97
CA SER A 265 8.98 -13.79 12.45
C SER A 265 8.94 -13.74 13.96
N TYR A 266 9.87 -12.99 14.53
CA TYR A 266 9.97 -12.70 15.95
C TYR A 266 9.78 -11.21 16.16
N ASN A 267 8.96 -10.84 17.14
CA ASN A 267 8.73 -9.46 17.56
C ASN A 267 8.86 -9.35 19.07
N ASP A 268 9.71 -8.46 19.55
CA ASP A 268 9.88 -8.11 20.96
C ASP A 268 9.51 -6.64 21.16
N TYR A 269 8.27 -6.43 21.63
CA TYR A 269 7.74 -5.12 21.96
C TYR A 269 7.78 -4.91 23.47
N ARG A 270 8.30 -3.77 23.89
CA ARG A 270 8.41 -3.37 25.30
C ARG A 270 7.97 -1.94 25.46
N TYR A 271 7.05 -1.74 26.38
CA TYR A 271 6.66 -0.45 26.89
C TYR A 271 6.91 -0.40 28.38
N GLY A 272 7.57 0.65 28.85
CA GLY A 272 7.92 0.77 30.25
C GLY A 272 9.14 -0.05 30.64
N GLU A 273 10.34 0.52 30.52
CA GLU A 273 11.54 -0.12 31.05
C GLU A 273 11.61 0.17 32.55
N LYS A 274 11.72 -0.88 33.34
CA LYS A 274 11.82 -0.85 34.78
C LYS A 274 13.10 -0.09 35.19
N ASP A 275 13.00 1.20 35.48
CA ASP A 275 14.05 1.88 36.23
C ASP A 275 13.90 1.43 37.68
N THR A 276 14.88 0.66 38.18
CA THR A 276 14.87 -0.07 39.45
C THR A 276 14.76 0.81 40.69
N SER A 277 14.66 2.12 40.55
CA SER A 277 14.70 3.07 41.66
C SER A 277 13.34 3.60 42.12
N ILE A 278 12.24 3.36 41.39
CA ILE A 278 10.90 3.79 41.79
C ILE A 278 9.89 2.64 41.59
N ALA A 279 9.55 1.96 42.65
CA ALA A 279 8.54 0.90 42.71
C ALA A 279 7.12 1.50 42.65
N VAL A 280 6.77 2.26 41.62
CA VAL A 280 5.43 2.79 41.43
C VAL A 280 4.91 2.39 40.05
N LEU A 281 3.91 1.52 40.09
CA LEU A 281 3.05 1.03 39.00
C LEU A 281 3.69 -0.03 38.09
N ASP A 282 3.21 -1.23 38.32
CA ASP A 282 3.37 -2.47 37.55
C ASP A 282 2.67 -2.39 36.17
N THR A 283 3.00 -1.38 35.35
CA THR A 283 2.36 -1.10 34.06
C THR A 283 3.28 -1.35 32.87
N ALA A 284 4.40 -2.04 33.09
CA ALA A 284 5.27 -2.44 31.99
C ALA A 284 4.56 -3.47 31.09
N ILE A 285 4.49 -3.19 29.81
CA ILE A 285 3.95 -4.13 28.81
C ILE A 285 5.13 -4.76 28.07
N ILE A 286 5.28 -6.05 28.19
CA ILE A 286 6.24 -6.84 27.41
C ILE A 286 5.42 -7.81 26.56
N SER A 287 5.54 -7.71 25.24
CA SER A 287 4.88 -8.60 24.30
C SER A 287 5.93 -9.22 23.38
N GLN A 288 6.25 -10.47 23.66
CA GLN A 288 7.13 -11.28 22.81
C GLN A 288 6.27 -12.23 21.98
N ASN A 289 6.48 -12.24 20.69
CA ASN A 289 5.64 -12.96 19.76
C ASN A 289 6.49 -13.58 18.65
N THR A 290 6.39 -14.88 18.48
CA THR A 290 7.00 -15.61 17.37
C THR A 290 5.92 -16.27 16.53
N ILE A 291 5.94 -16.00 15.23
CA ILE A 291 5.06 -16.66 14.28
C ILE A 291 5.89 -17.48 13.31
N ILE A 292 5.50 -18.75 13.14
CA ILE A 292 6.05 -19.65 12.13
C ILE A 292 4.91 -20.02 11.18
N GLN A 293 5.07 -19.72 9.89
CA GLN A 293 4.08 -20.00 8.86
C GLN A 293 4.72 -20.83 7.76
N LEU A 294 4.11 -21.97 7.46
CA LEU A 294 4.49 -22.84 6.35
C LEU A 294 3.33 -22.92 5.37
N ARG A 295 3.57 -22.52 4.11
CA ARG A 295 2.58 -22.46 3.03
C ARG A 295 2.99 -23.33 1.85
N PRO A 296 2.73 -24.64 1.88
CA PRO A 296 2.84 -25.48 0.70
C PRO A 296 1.67 -25.20 -0.25
N MET A 297 1.96 -25.02 -1.52
CA MET A 297 0.95 -24.80 -2.55
C MET A 297 1.40 -25.36 -3.90
N THR A 298 0.44 -25.76 -4.71
CA THR A 298 0.66 -26.20 -6.09
C THR A 298 -0.28 -25.44 -7.03
N SER A 299 0.19 -25.24 -8.25
CA SER A 299 -0.63 -24.66 -9.31
C SER A 299 -0.59 -25.56 -10.52
N PHE A 300 -1.74 -25.86 -11.08
CA PHE A 300 -1.86 -26.69 -12.28
C PHE A 300 -2.85 -26.09 -13.27
N TYR A 301 -2.68 -26.46 -14.52
CA TYR A 301 -3.48 -25.98 -15.62
C TYR A 301 -4.25 -27.13 -16.25
N SER A 302 -5.47 -26.86 -16.69
CA SER A 302 -6.34 -27.78 -17.41
C SER A 302 -6.97 -27.10 -18.62
N MET A 303 -7.66 -27.83 -19.47
CA MET A 303 -8.35 -27.30 -20.65
C MET A 303 -7.42 -26.43 -21.55
N ASN A 304 -6.28 -26.98 -21.95
CA ASN A 304 -5.28 -26.28 -22.78
C ASN A 304 -4.81 -24.95 -22.16
N GLY A 305 -4.62 -24.93 -20.84
CA GLY A 305 -4.14 -23.75 -20.12
C GLY A 305 -5.20 -22.71 -19.77
N LYS A 306 -6.46 -22.87 -20.21
CA LYS A 306 -7.52 -21.91 -19.95
C LYS A 306 -8.00 -21.93 -18.49
N LEU A 307 -7.99 -23.10 -17.86
CA LEU A 307 -8.41 -23.27 -16.48
C LEU A 307 -7.17 -23.45 -15.61
N GLN A 308 -6.98 -22.58 -14.64
CA GLN A 308 -5.88 -22.67 -13.68
C GLN A 308 -6.45 -22.87 -12.28
N PHE A 309 -5.86 -23.82 -11.58
CA PHE A 309 -6.12 -24.06 -10.16
C PHE A 309 -4.86 -23.80 -9.35
N LYS A 310 -5.03 -23.21 -8.19
CA LYS A 310 -4.02 -23.09 -7.15
C LYS A 310 -4.61 -23.71 -5.88
N VAL A 311 -3.91 -24.65 -5.29
CA VAL A 311 -4.36 -25.35 -4.08
C VAL A 311 -3.20 -25.45 -3.10
N GLY A 312 -3.49 -25.24 -1.84
CA GLY A 312 -2.49 -25.31 -0.77
C GLY A 312 -3.11 -25.09 0.59
N GLY A 313 -2.27 -24.78 1.56
CA GLY A 313 -2.69 -24.39 2.89
C GLY A 313 -1.59 -23.65 3.63
N GLU A 314 -1.95 -22.92 4.66
CA GLU A 314 -1.01 -22.31 5.59
C GLU A 314 -1.15 -22.97 6.95
N LEU A 315 -0.06 -23.57 7.44
CA LEU A 315 0.09 -23.96 8.84
C LEU A 315 0.77 -22.80 9.56
N ALA A 316 0.07 -22.18 10.50
CA ALA A 316 0.60 -21.08 11.30
C ALA A 316 0.69 -21.48 12.77
N ILE A 317 1.85 -21.32 13.37
CA ILE A 317 2.11 -21.50 14.79
C ILE A 317 2.35 -20.11 15.39
N ASP A 318 1.52 -19.74 16.34
CA ASP A 318 1.59 -18.48 17.08
C ASP A 318 2.08 -18.78 18.49
N ILE A 319 3.28 -18.33 18.78
CA ILE A 319 3.93 -18.47 20.10
C ILE A 319 3.93 -17.08 20.74
N HIS A 320 2.91 -16.83 21.53
CA HIS A 320 2.73 -15.64 22.34
C HIS A 320 2.53 -16.07 23.80
N ASP A 321 1.64 -15.50 24.56
CA ASP A 321 1.29 -15.92 25.92
C ASP A 321 0.85 -17.39 25.98
N LYS A 322 0.16 -17.84 24.95
CA LYS A 322 -0.23 -19.24 24.73
C LYS A 322 0.15 -19.65 23.31
N THR A 323 0.79 -20.81 23.19
CA THR A 323 1.09 -21.38 21.87
C THR A 323 -0.19 -21.92 21.23
N SER A 324 -0.45 -21.52 20.01
CA SER A 324 -1.59 -22.00 19.22
C SER A 324 -1.17 -22.33 17.80
N ALA A 325 -1.72 -23.42 17.26
CA ALA A 325 -1.55 -23.79 15.87
C ALA A 325 -2.88 -23.59 15.11
N SER A 326 -2.80 -23.11 13.90
CA SER A 326 -3.96 -22.88 13.04
C SER A 326 -3.65 -23.33 11.62
N LEU A 327 -4.64 -23.92 10.96
CA LEU A 327 -4.56 -24.31 9.56
C LEU A 327 -5.53 -23.45 8.75
N TYR A 328 -5.04 -22.87 7.68
CA TYR A 328 -5.82 -22.03 6.76
C TYR A 328 -5.81 -22.66 5.37
N PRO A 329 -6.96 -22.85 4.74
CA PRO A 329 -7.03 -23.33 3.36
C PRO A 329 -6.58 -22.24 2.40
N ILE A 330 -5.98 -22.66 1.28
CA ILE A 330 -5.68 -21.81 0.14
C ILE A 330 -6.17 -22.54 -1.10
N ALA A 331 -7.18 -22.00 -1.77
CA ALA A 331 -7.66 -22.53 -3.04
C ALA A 331 -8.11 -21.38 -3.93
N GLU A 332 -7.73 -21.40 -5.19
CA GLU A 332 -8.16 -20.44 -6.20
C GLU A 332 -8.39 -21.17 -7.53
N ALA A 333 -9.47 -20.85 -8.18
CA ALA A 333 -9.75 -21.26 -9.55
C ALA A 333 -9.95 -20.03 -10.41
N ARG A 334 -9.36 -20.02 -11.61
CA ARG A 334 -9.57 -18.97 -12.61
C ARG A 334 -9.70 -19.59 -13.98
N TYR A 335 -10.61 -19.02 -14.79
CA TYR A 335 -10.90 -19.51 -16.12
C TYR A 335 -10.76 -18.41 -17.16
N SER A 336 -9.83 -18.58 -18.09
CA SER A 336 -9.61 -17.64 -19.20
C SER A 336 -10.65 -17.83 -20.29
N LEU A 337 -11.44 -16.80 -20.53
CA LEU A 337 -12.41 -16.72 -21.61
C LEU A 337 -11.99 -15.66 -22.64
N PHE A 338 -12.29 -15.93 -23.89
CA PHE A 338 -12.07 -14.98 -25.00
C PHE A 338 -10.62 -14.45 -25.07
N ASN A 339 -9.63 -15.33 -24.91
CA ASN A 339 -8.20 -14.96 -24.92
C ASN A 339 -7.87 -13.88 -23.87
N ASP A 340 -8.21 -14.15 -22.60
CA ASP A 340 -7.97 -13.28 -21.44
C ASP A 340 -8.74 -11.95 -21.43
N ILE A 341 -9.72 -11.77 -22.33
CA ILE A 341 -10.61 -10.60 -22.26
C ILE A 341 -11.48 -10.64 -21.00
N PHE A 342 -11.89 -11.84 -20.57
CA PHE A 342 -12.70 -12.03 -19.39
C PHE A 342 -12.25 -13.26 -18.61
N ILE A 343 -11.82 -13.07 -17.38
CA ILE A 343 -11.28 -14.11 -16.51
C ILE A 343 -12.07 -14.10 -15.21
N PRO A 344 -13.15 -14.90 -15.07
CA PRO A 344 -13.76 -15.15 -13.79
C PRO A 344 -12.80 -15.92 -12.88
N TYR A 345 -12.84 -15.61 -11.61
CA TYR A 345 -12.05 -16.29 -10.58
C TYR A 345 -12.82 -16.37 -9.28
N ALA A 346 -12.53 -17.38 -8.49
CA ALA A 346 -13.01 -17.52 -7.13
C ALA A 346 -11.95 -18.21 -6.29
N GLY A 347 -11.93 -17.91 -5.01
CA GLY A 347 -10.97 -18.52 -4.11
C GLY A 347 -11.34 -18.39 -2.65
N ILE A 348 -10.64 -19.18 -1.85
CA ILE A 348 -10.64 -19.11 -0.40
C ILE A 348 -9.19 -18.98 0.05
N GLU A 349 -8.95 -18.07 0.97
CA GLU A 349 -7.64 -17.93 1.62
C GLU A 349 -7.80 -17.58 3.09
N GLY A 350 -6.77 -17.84 3.85
CA GLY A 350 -6.68 -17.43 5.23
C GLY A 350 -5.23 -17.26 5.63
N GLY A 351 -5.02 -16.75 6.83
CA GLY A 351 -3.68 -16.59 7.36
C GLY A 351 -3.64 -15.88 8.71
N LEU A 352 -2.49 -15.98 9.33
CA LEU A 352 -2.16 -15.28 10.57
C LEU A 352 -1.31 -14.05 10.25
N LYS A 353 -1.72 -12.89 10.75
CA LYS A 353 -1.00 -11.63 10.55
C LYS A 353 -0.45 -11.14 11.86
N GLN A 354 0.87 -11.05 11.94
CA GLN A 354 1.54 -10.50 13.10
C GLN A 354 1.23 -9.01 13.25
N GLN A 355 0.65 -8.63 14.38
CA GLN A 355 0.52 -7.24 14.77
C GLN A 355 1.81 -6.78 15.44
N ARG A 356 2.25 -5.58 15.05
CA ARG A 356 3.44 -4.92 15.58
C ARG A 356 3.09 -3.47 15.90
N PHE A 357 3.70 -2.94 16.96
CA PHE A 357 3.50 -1.53 17.31
C PHE A 357 3.88 -0.59 16.17
N ALA A 358 5.00 -0.82 15.51
CA ALA A 358 5.41 -0.06 14.34
C ALA A 358 4.36 -0.06 13.21
N LYS A 359 3.63 -1.17 12.99
CA LYS A 359 2.54 -1.23 12.00
C LYS A 359 1.32 -0.43 12.45
N LEU A 360 0.98 -0.50 13.74
CA LEU A 360 -0.14 0.26 14.32
C LEU A 360 0.15 1.77 14.26
N ALA A 361 1.35 2.20 14.68
CA ALA A 361 1.79 3.59 14.62
C ALA A 361 1.89 4.14 13.17
N ASN A 362 2.24 3.29 12.19
CA ASN A 362 2.18 3.70 10.78
C ASN A 362 0.75 3.82 10.24
N ARG A 363 -0.23 3.10 10.82
CA ARG A 363 -1.65 3.19 10.44
C ARG A 363 -2.33 4.39 11.07
N ASN A 364 -2.06 4.63 12.35
CA ASN A 364 -2.46 5.83 13.08
C ASN A 364 -1.28 6.35 13.88
N GLU A 365 -0.70 7.47 13.46
CA GLU A 365 0.48 8.06 14.08
C GLU A 365 0.19 8.72 15.43
N PHE A 366 -1.08 8.92 15.76
CA PHE A 366 -1.53 9.49 17.03
C PHE A 366 -1.85 8.43 18.10
N ILE A 367 -1.29 7.23 17.93
CA ILE A 367 -1.48 6.11 18.84
C ILE A 367 -0.62 6.28 20.10
N GLN A 368 -1.19 5.92 21.25
CA GLN A 368 -0.42 5.76 22.49
C GLN A 368 0.57 4.61 22.40
N SER A 369 1.64 4.69 23.17
CA SER A 369 2.69 3.68 23.15
C SER A 369 2.41 2.48 24.05
N ASN A 370 1.43 2.53 24.96
CA ASN A 370 1.07 1.46 25.90
C ASN A 370 0.08 0.44 25.29
N GLN A 371 0.41 -0.17 24.15
CA GLN A 371 -0.50 -1.07 23.46
C GLN A 371 -0.24 -2.54 23.79
N GLN A 372 -1.30 -3.28 24.06
CA GLN A 372 -1.24 -4.74 24.02
C GLN A 372 -1.36 -5.19 22.56
N LEU A 373 -0.50 -6.12 22.14
CA LEU A 373 -0.47 -6.59 20.76
C LEU A 373 -1.14 -7.96 20.65
N GLN A 374 -2.08 -8.11 19.73
CA GLN A 374 -2.75 -9.38 19.42
C GLN A 374 -2.68 -9.66 17.93
N ASN A 375 -2.34 -10.89 17.56
CA ASN A 375 -2.26 -11.29 16.16
C ASN A 375 -3.65 -11.45 15.55
N GLU A 376 -3.79 -10.94 14.33
CA GLU A 376 -5.02 -11.01 13.55
C GLU A 376 -5.08 -12.35 12.79
N ARG A 377 -6.21 -13.05 12.91
CA ARG A 377 -6.53 -14.25 12.12
C ARG A 377 -7.57 -13.90 11.10
N ARG A 378 -7.30 -14.23 9.83
CA ARG A 378 -8.18 -13.93 8.70
C ARG A 378 -8.59 -15.20 8.00
N TYR A 379 -9.88 -15.29 7.67
CA TYR A 379 -10.45 -16.19 6.69
C TYR A 379 -11.20 -15.36 5.67
N GLU A 380 -10.99 -15.63 4.40
CA GLU A 380 -11.60 -14.88 3.31
C GLU A 380 -12.05 -15.82 2.20
N PHE A 381 -13.27 -15.66 1.76
CA PHE A 381 -13.80 -16.18 0.51
C PHE A 381 -13.99 -15.02 -0.46
N TYR A 382 -13.55 -15.16 -1.68
CA TYR A 382 -13.68 -14.12 -2.68
C TYR A 382 -14.03 -14.69 -4.05
N PHE A 383 -14.71 -13.90 -4.85
CA PHE A 383 -14.92 -14.16 -6.26
C PHE A 383 -14.95 -12.87 -7.04
N GLY A 384 -14.69 -12.96 -8.34
CA GLY A 384 -14.64 -11.79 -9.18
C GLY A 384 -14.42 -12.13 -10.65
N PHE A 385 -14.23 -11.09 -11.41
CA PHE A 385 -13.83 -11.19 -12.81
C PHE A 385 -12.89 -10.06 -13.15
N LYS A 386 -11.89 -10.38 -13.93
CA LYS A 386 -10.87 -9.44 -14.40
C LYS A 386 -10.61 -9.68 -15.88
N GLY A 387 -10.01 -8.69 -16.54
CA GLY A 387 -9.66 -8.85 -17.93
C GLY A 387 -9.20 -7.56 -18.58
N THR A 388 -9.09 -7.62 -19.91
CA THR A 388 -8.68 -6.50 -20.75
C THR A 388 -9.71 -6.29 -21.84
N LEU A 389 -10.47 -5.19 -21.74
CA LEU A 389 -11.45 -4.82 -22.77
C LEU A 389 -10.78 -4.39 -24.08
N SER A 390 -9.57 -3.87 -23.99
CA SER A 390 -8.73 -3.52 -25.13
C SER A 390 -7.27 -3.47 -24.69
N SER A 391 -6.34 -3.29 -25.63
CA SER A 391 -4.91 -3.06 -25.30
C SER A 391 -4.66 -1.86 -24.39
N ARG A 392 -5.67 -1.04 -24.12
CA ARG A 392 -5.57 0.18 -23.30
C ARG A 392 -6.38 0.14 -22.02
N ILE A 393 -7.32 -0.78 -21.88
CA ILE A 393 -8.27 -0.81 -20.75
C ILE A 393 -8.21 -2.17 -20.09
N SER A 394 -7.83 -2.18 -18.82
CA SER A 394 -7.94 -3.35 -17.94
C SER A 394 -8.90 -3.07 -16.79
N PHE A 395 -9.59 -4.10 -16.35
CA PHE A 395 -10.56 -4.01 -15.25
C PHE A 395 -10.44 -5.21 -14.31
N ASN A 396 -10.87 -4.99 -13.08
CA ASN A 396 -11.07 -6.05 -12.10
C ASN A 396 -12.25 -5.67 -11.20
N ALA A 397 -13.19 -6.57 -11.03
CA ALA A 397 -14.30 -6.43 -10.09
C ALA A 397 -14.40 -7.68 -9.23
N SER A 398 -14.57 -7.51 -7.94
CA SER A 398 -14.61 -8.63 -7.00
C SER A 398 -15.50 -8.35 -5.79
N ALA A 399 -15.99 -9.41 -5.20
CA ALA A 399 -16.60 -9.43 -3.89
C ALA A 399 -15.81 -10.37 -2.98
N ALA A 400 -15.56 -9.94 -1.74
CA ALA A 400 -14.85 -10.69 -0.74
C ALA A 400 -15.63 -10.70 0.58
N PHE A 401 -15.67 -11.83 1.23
CA PHE A 401 -16.27 -12.05 2.54
C PHE A 401 -15.17 -12.49 3.49
N SER A 402 -14.84 -11.65 4.45
CA SER A 402 -13.74 -11.87 5.37
C SER A 402 -14.24 -11.97 6.80
N ASN A 403 -13.69 -12.90 7.57
CA ASN A 403 -13.83 -12.94 9.02
C ASN A 403 -12.45 -12.65 9.63
N LEU A 404 -12.36 -11.54 10.35
CA LEU A 404 -11.14 -11.01 10.95
C LEU A 404 -11.24 -11.13 12.46
N ARG A 405 -10.54 -12.10 13.07
CA ARG A 405 -10.47 -12.23 14.53
C ARG A 405 -9.29 -11.42 15.05
N ASN A 406 -9.48 -10.74 16.16
CA ASN A 406 -8.53 -9.81 16.75
C ASN A 406 -8.15 -8.68 15.77
N HIS A 407 -9.14 -8.13 15.07
CA HIS A 407 -8.92 -6.98 14.20
C HIS A 407 -8.70 -5.73 15.04
N ALA A 408 -7.62 -5.01 14.76
CA ALA A 408 -7.25 -3.79 15.48
C ALA A 408 -8.12 -2.60 15.06
N LEU A 409 -8.90 -2.06 15.98
CA LEU A 409 -9.72 -0.87 15.84
C LEU A 409 -9.15 0.25 16.72
N PHE A 410 -9.16 1.48 16.22
CA PHE A 410 -8.63 2.65 16.92
C PHE A 410 -9.76 3.45 17.55
N ILE A 411 -9.63 3.76 18.81
CA ILE A 411 -10.57 4.62 19.55
C ILE A 411 -9.81 5.72 20.29
N ASN A 412 -10.41 6.89 20.45
CA ASN A 412 -9.84 7.95 21.26
C ASN A 412 -9.72 7.47 22.71
N ASP A 413 -8.61 7.77 23.35
CA ASP A 413 -8.38 7.39 24.74
C ASP A 413 -8.68 8.56 25.68
N THR A 414 -9.62 8.33 26.59
CA THR A 414 -9.99 9.26 27.64
C THR A 414 -9.60 8.77 29.03
N VAL A 415 -8.97 7.60 29.13
CA VAL A 415 -8.53 7.00 30.39
C VAL A 415 -7.12 7.45 30.76
N TYR A 416 -6.21 7.40 29.79
CA TYR A 416 -4.80 7.76 29.98
C TYR A 416 -4.40 9.06 29.29
N ALA A 417 -5.27 9.58 28.43
CA ALA A 417 -5.08 10.83 27.71
C ALA A 417 -6.39 11.63 27.65
N SER A 418 -6.31 12.91 27.35
CA SER A 418 -7.48 13.81 27.27
C SER A 418 -8.30 13.66 25.98
N GLY A 419 -8.31 12.46 25.39
CA GLY A 419 -9.01 12.18 24.12
C GLY A 419 -8.21 12.55 22.87
N ASN A 420 -7.00 13.08 23.02
CA ASN A 420 -6.10 13.47 21.92
C ASN A 420 -5.13 12.36 21.49
N GLU A 421 -5.18 11.20 22.08
CA GLU A 421 -4.40 10.04 21.68
C GLU A 421 -5.33 8.87 21.40
N PHE A 422 -4.87 7.90 20.62
CA PHE A 422 -5.64 6.71 20.28
C PHE A 422 -5.10 5.48 20.97
N ARG A 423 -6.00 4.64 21.44
CA ARG A 423 -5.66 3.28 21.83
C ARG A 423 -6.28 2.25 20.90
N VAL A 424 -5.69 1.07 20.87
CA VAL A 424 -6.18 -0.05 20.08
C VAL A 424 -7.06 -0.95 20.94
N ILE A 425 -8.21 -1.29 20.38
CA ILE A 425 -9.05 -2.39 20.88
C ILE A 425 -9.11 -3.47 19.81
N TYR A 426 -9.32 -4.70 20.21
CA TYR A 426 -9.42 -5.85 19.31
C TYR A 426 -10.82 -6.39 19.30
N ASP A 427 -11.34 -6.65 18.10
CA ASP A 427 -12.66 -7.24 17.93
C ASP A 427 -12.66 -8.29 16.81
N THR A 428 -13.67 -9.12 16.78
CA THR A 428 -13.95 -9.97 15.63
C THR A 428 -14.86 -9.22 14.68
N VAL A 429 -14.37 -8.99 13.47
CA VAL A 429 -15.08 -8.21 12.45
C VAL A 429 -15.38 -9.08 11.24
N SER A 430 -16.65 -9.28 10.93
CA SER A 430 -17.09 -9.80 9.65
C SER A 430 -17.18 -8.66 8.65
N MET A 431 -16.48 -8.78 7.53
CA MET A 431 -16.37 -7.73 6.53
C MET A 431 -16.77 -8.26 5.16
N THR A 432 -17.67 -7.55 4.47
CA THR A 432 -17.94 -7.78 3.06
C THR A 432 -17.40 -6.60 2.28
N THR A 433 -16.54 -6.87 1.31
CA THR A 433 -15.94 -5.87 0.43
C THR A 433 -16.36 -6.11 -1.01
N ILE A 434 -16.96 -5.11 -1.65
CA ILE A 434 -17.16 -5.09 -3.10
C ILE A 434 -16.15 -4.09 -3.65
N SER A 435 -15.30 -4.53 -4.57
CA SER A 435 -14.27 -3.68 -5.16
C SER A 435 -14.34 -3.71 -6.68
N ALA A 436 -14.08 -2.56 -7.30
CA ALA A 436 -13.94 -2.44 -8.74
C ALA A 436 -12.73 -1.56 -9.05
N SER A 437 -11.93 -1.96 -10.01
CA SER A 437 -10.81 -1.18 -10.50
C SER A 437 -10.82 -1.12 -12.02
N LEU A 438 -10.48 0.05 -12.54
CA LEU A 438 -10.34 0.31 -13.98
C LEU A 438 -9.01 1.03 -14.19
N SER A 439 -8.19 0.51 -15.10
CA SER A 439 -6.96 1.14 -15.53
C SER A 439 -7.05 1.43 -17.03
N TYR A 440 -6.85 2.70 -17.38
CA TYR A 440 -6.75 3.17 -18.76
C TYR A 440 -5.36 3.71 -19.03
N GLN A 441 -4.72 3.19 -20.09
CA GLN A 441 -3.41 3.65 -20.52
C GLN A 441 -3.43 3.94 -22.01
N HIS A 442 -3.22 5.20 -22.37
CA HIS A 442 -3.06 5.63 -23.76
C HIS A 442 -1.60 5.95 -24.04
N ASN A 443 -0.89 4.98 -24.62
CA ASN A 443 0.55 5.04 -24.85
C ASN A 443 1.30 5.38 -23.52
N GLU A 444 2.44 6.05 -23.63
CA GLU A 444 3.20 6.56 -22.47
C GLU A 444 2.70 7.94 -21.99
N LYS A 445 1.66 8.49 -22.63
CA LYS A 445 1.23 9.86 -22.40
C LYS A 445 0.19 10.00 -21.31
N LEU A 446 -0.79 9.12 -21.28
CA LEU A 446 -1.91 9.22 -20.34
C LEU A 446 -2.13 7.88 -19.63
N LYS A 447 -2.13 7.93 -18.32
CA LYS A 447 -2.52 6.82 -17.46
C LYS A 447 -3.57 7.31 -16.47
N ILE A 448 -4.66 6.55 -16.33
CA ILE A 448 -5.71 6.81 -15.35
C ILE A 448 -6.03 5.48 -14.66
N ASP A 449 -5.98 5.46 -13.35
CA ASP A 449 -6.37 4.33 -12.51
C ASP A 449 -7.52 4.80 -11.61
N VAL A 450 -8.62 4.06 -11.59
CA VAL A 450 -9.78 4.29 -10.71
C VAL A 450 -10.02 3.04 -9.90
N ILE A 451 -10.11 3.17 -8.59
CA ILE A 451 -10.34 2.07 -7.65
C ILE A 451 -11.47 2.49 -6.71
N GLY A 452 -12.57 1.75 -6.74
CA GLY A 452 -13.69 1.90 -5.81
C GLY A 452 -13.80 0.68 -4.90
N LYS A 453 -14.08 0.91 -3.62
CA LYS A 453 -14.39 -0.15 -2.65
C LYS A 453 -15.60 0.25 -1.81
N PHE A 454 -16.48 -0.70 -1.63
CA PHE A 454 -17.59 -0.58 -0.71
C PHE A 454 -17.48 -1.70 0.32
N ASN A 455 -17.40 -1.32 1.58
CA ASN A 455 -17.21 -2.22 2.71
C ASN A 455 -18.43 -2.17 3.64
N THR A 456 -18.89 -3.33 4.06
CA THR A 456 -19.80 -3.45 5.20
C THR A 456 -19.09 -4.17 6.33
N TYR A 457 -19.30 -3.71 7.55
CA TYR A 457 -18.65 -4.25 8.73
C TYR A 457 -19.68 -4.67 9.76
N GLN A 458 -19.46 -5.81 10.37
CA GLN A 458 -20.18 -6.27 11.54
C GLN A 458 -19.17 -6.68 12.60
N ALA A 459 -19.03 -5.87 13.63
CA ALA A 459 -18.16 -6.15 14.77
C ALA A 459 -18.97 -6.90 15.85
N ASN A 460 -18.34 -7.79 16.61
CA ASN A 460 -19.04 -8.61 17.60
C ASN A 460 -19.32 -7.86 18.91
N ASN A 461 -18.36 -7.03 19.36
CA ASN A 461 -18.42 -6.38 20.66
C ASN A 461 -18.66 -4.87 20.56
N ASN A 462 -18.73 -4.34 19.35
CA ASN A 462 -18.91 -2.92 19.08
C ASN A 462 -20.00 -2.73 18.02
N PRO A 463 -20.82 -1.66 18.10
CA PRO A 463 -21.83 -1.39 17.08
C PRO A 463 -21.22 -1.02 15.73
N TYR A 464 -20.00 -0.50 15.74
CA TYR A 464 -19.28 -0.08 14.54
C TYR A 464 -17.83 -0.55 14.52
N ALA A 465 -17.28 -0.79 13.33
CA ALA A 465 -15.85 -0.92 13.12
C ALA A 465 -15.21 0.48 13.06
N TRP A 466 -14.71 0.95 14.20
CA TRP A 466 -14.30 2.32 14.44
C TRP A 466 -13.28 2.83 13.42
N ASN A 467 -13.56 4.02 12.86
CA ASN A 467 -12.74 4.75 11.90
C ASN A 467 -12.50 4.05 10.54
N LEU A 468 -13.15 2.90 10.29
CA LEU A 468 -13.04 2.23 8.99
C LEU A 468 -14.06 2.81 7.99
N PRO A 469 -13.65 3.14 6.75
CA PRO A 469 -14.54 3.70 5.74
C PRO A 469 -15.42 2.63 5.11
N GLN A 470 -16.72 2.95 4.93
CA GLN A 470 -17.63 2.10 4.17
C GLN A 470 -17.47 2.27 2.66
N LEU A 471 -17.20 3.47 2.19
CA LEU A 471 -16.95 3.74 0.78
C LEU A 471 -15.58 4.41 0.62
N GLU A 472 -14.78 3.87 -0.26
CA GLU A 472 -13.49 4.42 -0.67
C GLU A 472 -13.48 4.54 -2.20
N LEU A 473 -13.08 5.69 -2.72
CA LEU A 473 -12.82 5.90 -4.14
C LEU A 473 -11.47 6.60 -4.29
N THR A 474 -10.59 5.97 -5.04
CA THR A 474 -9.28 6.54 -5.37
C THR A 474 -9.15 6.65 -6.88
N THR A 475 -8.85 7.85 -7.38
CA THR A 475 -8.54 8.08 -8.78
C THR A 475 -7.16 8.69 -8.90
N ARG A 476 -6.31 8.11 -9.73
CA ARG A 476 -4.98 8.60 -10.05
C ARG A 476 -4.86 8.82 -11.53
N GLY A 477 -4.46 10.03 -11.91
CA GLY A 477 -4.21 10.41 -13.28
C GLY A 477 -2.77 10.90 -13.47
N ALA A 478 -2.14 10.55 -14.58
CA ALA A 478 -0.86 11.11 -14.99
C ALA A 478 -0.91 11.39 -16.49
N TYR A 479 -0.64 12.63 -16.87
CA TYR A 479 -0.64 13.07 -18.27
C TYR A 479 0.68 13.76 -18.62
N ASN A 480 1.38 13.19 -19.60
CA ASN A 480 2.61 13.73 -20.16
C ASN A 480 2.30 14.49 -21.47
N ILE A 481 2.36 15.80 -21.43
CA ILE A 481 2.06 16.69 -22.54
C ILE A 481 3.36 17.07 -23.25
N ALA A 482 3.52 16.58 -24.47
CA ALA A 482 4.64 16.87 -25.35
C ALA A 482 6.04 16.63 -24.71
N ASP A 483 6.14 15.71 -23.75
CA ASP A 483 7.36 15.40 -22.97
C ASP A 483 7.94 16.57 -22.19
N LYS A 484 7.22 17.68 -22.09
CA LYS A 484 7.62 18.90 -21.37
C LYS A 484 6.81 19.15 -20.11
N LEU A 485 5.53 18.90 -20.13
CA LEU A 485 4.63 19.15 -19.02
C LEU A 485 4.05 17.83 -18.53
N ILE A 486 4.24 17.50 -17.26
CA ILE A 486 3.63 16.34 -16.62
C ILE A 486 2.63 16.85 -15.61
N ALA A 487 1.37 16.52 -15.79
CA ALA A 487 0.31 16.76 -14.82
C ALA A 487 -0.04 15.44 -14.11
N LYS A 488 -0.23 15.50 -12.80
CA LYS A 488 -0.65 14.37 -11.95
C LYS A 488 -1.87 14.80 -11.15
N LEU A 489 -2.86 13.95 -11.11
CA LEU A 489 -4.07 14.12 -10.32
C LEU A 489 -4.21 12.95 -9.37
N ASP A 490 -4.41 13.23 -8.09
CA ASP A 490 -4.78 12.24 -7.08
C ASP A 490 -6.07 12.71 -6.40
N PHE A 491 -7.11 11.89 -6.48
CA PHE A 491 -8.39 12.11 -5.82
C PHE A 491 -8.70 10.95 -4.89
N ASN A 492 -9.00 11.24 -3.63
CA ASN A 492 -9.39 10.27 -2.63
C ASN A 492 -10.70 10.69 -1.97
N LEU A 493 -11.65 9.79 -1.93
CA LEU A 493 -12.94 9.96 -1.27
C LEU A 493 -13.13 8.82 -0.25
N GLU A 494 -13.41 9.17 0.99
CA GLU A 494 -13.81 8.22 2.03
C GLU A 494 -15.06 8.71 2.74
N THR A 495 -16.01 7.79 3.00
CA THR A 495 -17.24 8.10 3.75
C THR A 495 -17.72 6.90 4.56
N GLY A 496 -18.70 7.14 5.45
CA GLY A 496 -19.27 6.09 6.28
C GLY A 496 -18.36 5.66 7.44
N ARG A 497 -17.55 6.57 7.98
CA ARG A 497 -16.69 6.32 9.14
C ARG A 497 -17.37 6.75 10.42
N TYR A 498 -17.14 6.01 11.51
CA TYR A 498 -17.70 6.27 12.83
C TYR A 498 -16.59 6.29 13.87
N ALA A 499 -16.62 7.29 14.76
CA ALA A 499 -15.72 7.39 15.90
C ALA A 499 -16.48 7.07 17.20
N LYS A 500 -15.84 6.34 18.12
CA LYS A 500 -16.35 6.11 19.45
C LYS A 500 -16.25 7.40 20.28
N MET A 501 -17.32 7.75 20.96
CA MET A 501 -17.40 8.96 21.77
C MET A 501 -17.59 8.64 23.23
N TYR A 502 -17.30 9.61 24.10
CA TYR A 502 -17.42 9.47 25.55
C TYR A 502 -18.23 10.63 26.18
N ASP A 503 -18.38 11.71 25.43
CA ASP A 503 -19.15 12.89 25.86
C ASP A 503 -20.43 13.03 25.04
N PRO A 504 -21.61 12.89 25.64
CA PRO A 504 -22.88 13.02 24.93
C PRO A 504 -23.23 14.48 24.57
N THR A 505 -22.54 15.46 25.12
CA THR A 505 -22.84 16.89 24.89
C THR A 505 -22.27 17.38 23.56
N ILE A 506 -21.36 16.63 22.94
CA ILE A 506 -20.75 16.98 21.65
C ILE A 506 -21.81 16.88 20.56
N GLU A 507 -21.91 17.92 19.74
CA GLU A 507 -22.86 17.97 18.63
C GLU A 507 -22.69 16.78 17.66
N GLY A 508 -23.83 16.15 17.31
CA GLY A 508 -23.86 15.02 16.37
C GLY A 508 -23.49 13.66 16.98
N VAL A 509 -23.27 13.59 18.30
CA VAL A 509 -23.11 12.34 19.03
C VAL A 509 -24.48 11.66 19.18
N LYS A 510 -24.50 10.36 18.95
CA LYS A 510 -25.66 9.48 19.11
C LYS A 510 -25.30 8.31 20.01
N MET A 511 -26.29 7.61 20.50
CA MET A 511 -26.12 6.40 21.33
C MET A 511 -26.79 5.21 20.64
N GLU A 512 -26.08 4.07 20.63
CA GLU A 512 -26.58 2.77 20.19
C GLU A 512 -26.01 1.70 21.12
N ASP A 513 -26.85 0.85 21.66
CA ASP A 513 -26.50 -0.20 22.64
C ASP A 513 -25.68 0.32 23.85
N GLY A 514 -25.99 1.54 24.33
CA GLY A 514 -25.26 2.18 25.43
C GLY A 514 -23.88 2.74 25.05
N ILE A 515 -23.48 2.68 23.78
CA ILE A 515 -22.21 3.20 23.28
C ILE A 515 -22.45 4.49 22.50
N LEU A 516 -21.72 5.54 22.89
CA LEU A 516 -21.77 6.83 22.20
C LEU A 516 -20.89 6.78 20.94
N TYR A 517 -21.42 7.33 19.85
CA TYR A 517 -20.71 7.40 18.57
C TYR A 517 -21.00 8.68 17.80
N LYS A 518 -20.09 9.05 16.93
CA LYS A 518 -20.24 10.16 15.97
C LYS A 518 -19.88 9.70 14.57
N LYS A 519 -20.75 9.99 13.61
CA LYS A 519 -20.42 9.81 12.20
C LYS A 519 -19.47 10.90 11.75
N LEU A 520 -18.33 10.52 11.19
CA LEU A 520 -17.35 11.47 10.66
C LEU A 520 -17.79 12.01 9.30
N GLY A 521 -17.42 13.23 9.01
CA GLY A 521 -17.66 13.86 7.72
C GLY A 521 -17.03 13.11 6.54
N VAL A 522 -17.47 13.45 5.34
CA VAL A 522 -16.87 12.96 4.10
C VAL A 522 -15.46 13.51 3.97
N LEU A 523 -14.50 12.63 3.71
CA LEU A 523 -13.16 12.98 3.33
C LEU A 523 -13.11 13.01 1.79
N ALA A 524 -12.92 14.19 1.19
CA ALA A 524 -12.71 14.35 -0.24
C ALA A 524 -11.45 15.17 -0.46
N ASP A 525 -10.39 14.51 -0.87
CA ASP A 525 -9.05 15.08 -1.04
C ASP A 525 -8.68 15.08 -2.52
N VAL A 526 -8.41 16.26 -3.06
CA VAL A 526 -8.01 16.48 -4.45
C VAL A 526 -6.63 17.11 -4.48
N ASN A 527 -5.68 16.42 -5.08
CA ASN A 527 -4.29 16.86 -5.18
C ASN A 527 -3.88 16.93 -6.65
N LEU A 528 -3.22 18.02 -7.04
CA LEU A 528 -2.72 18.26 -8.38
C LEU A 528 -1.21 18.55 -8.32
N GLY A 529 -0.44 17.79 -9.05
CA GLY A 529 1.00 18.02 -9.25
C GLY A 529 1.28 18.39 -10.69
N VAL A 530 2.09 19.39 -10.91
CA VAL A 530 2.53 19.83 -12.23
C VAL A 530 4.05 19.92 -12.25
N GLU A 531 4.68 19.29 -13.23
CA GLU A 531 6.14 19.37 -13.45
C GLU A 531 6.40 19.86 -14.87
N PHE A 532 7.09 20.97 -14.99
CA PHE A 532 7.55 21.53 -16.26
C PHE A 532 9.05 21.24 -16.45
N ARG A 533 9.38 20.50 -17.49
CA ARG A 533 10.76 20.17 -17.86
C ARG A 533 11.36 21.31 -18.68
N TYR A 534 12.06 22.21 -17.99
CA TYR A 534 12.72 23.34 -18.65
C TYR A 534 13.88 22.87 -19.55
N THR A 535 14.72 21.97 -19.03
CA THR A 535 15.78 21.30 -19.80
C THR A 535 15.73 19.79 -19.58
N LYS A 536 16.62 19.04 -20.21
CA LYS A 536 16.78 17.59 -19.95
C LYS A 536 17.20 17.30 -18.49
N ARG A 537 17.82 18.28 -17.82
CA ARG A 537 18.34 18.14 -16.44
C ARG A 537 17.51 18.89 -15.40
N LEU A 538 16.93 20.02 -15.76
CA LEU A 538 16.22 20.90 -14.83
C LEU A 538 14.71 20.87 -15.10
N SER A 539 13.94 20.62 -14.06
CA SER A 539 12.47 20.76 -14.05
C SER A 539 12.04 21.66 -12.91
N ILE A 540 10.91 22.33 -13.10
CA ILE A 540 10.21 23.11 -12.09
C ILE A 540 8.94 22.34 -11.76
N PHE A 541 8.61 22.20 -10.49
CA PHE A 541 7.36 21.55 -10.08
C PHE A 541 6.52 22.45 -9.18
N ALA A 542 5.22 22.24 -9.23
CA ALA A 542 4.25 22.82 -8.32
C ALA A 542 3.26 21.73 -7.90
N ASN A 543 2.99 21.63 -6.61
CA ASN A 543 2.00 20.73 -6.02
C ASN A 543 0.93 21.54 -5.30
N PHE A 544 -0.31 21.22 -5.56
CA PHE A 544 -1.49 21.79 -4.92
C PHE A 544 -2.20 20.65 -4.20
N ASN A 545 -2.19 20.67 -2.88
CA ASN A 545 -2.82 19.63 -2.07
C ASN A 545 -4.11 20.17 -1.45
N ASN A 546 -5.09 19.29 -1.28
CA ASN A 546 -6.40 19.60 -0.76
C ASN A 546 -7.00 20.85 -1.45
N ILE A 547 -7.13 20.79 -2.79
CA ILE A 547 -7.64 21.91 -3.61
C ILE A 547 -9.05 22.33 -3.19
N GLY A 548 -9.85 21.39 -2.67
CA GLY A 548 -11.18 21.67 -2.13
C GLY A 548 -11.16 22.44 -0.81
N ALA A 549 -10.00 22.73 -0.24
CA ALA A 549 -9.79 23.42 1.04
C ALA A 549 -10.64 22.86 2.20
N GLN A 550 -10.92 21.57 2.18
CA GLN A 550 -11.75 20.92 3.18
C GLN A 550 -10.96 20.64 4.46
N ASN A 551 -11.52 20.97 5.62
CA ASN A 551 -10.97 20.61 6.94
C ASN A 551 -11.53 19.24 7.38
N TYR A 552 -11.34 18.20 6.55
CA TYR A 552 -11.80 16.87 6.92
C TYR A 552 -10.92 16.26 8.01
N GLN A 553 -11.52 15.38 8.81
CA GLN A 553 -10.82 14.62 9.84
C GLN A 553 -10.65 13.18 9.39
N ARG A 554 -9.39 12.74 9.23
CA ARG A 554 -9.10 11.32 9.02
C ARG A 554 -9.34 10.52 10.30
N TRP A 555 -8.93 11.08 11.41
CA TRP A 555 -9.17 10.60 12.76
C TRP A 555 -9.97 11.66 13.51
N TYR A 556 -10.90 11.25 14.34
CA TYR A 556 -11.69 12.20 15.12
C TYR A 556 -10.77 13.12 15.96
N GLY A 557 -11.01 14.41 15.92
CA GLY A 557 -10.19 15.44 16.57
C GLY A 557 -8.99 15.92 15.72
N TYR A 558 -8.62 15.23 14.64
CA TYR A 558 -7.44 15.53 13.83
C TYR A 558 -7.82 16.04 12.44
N PRO A 559 -8.16 17.33 12.30
CA PRO A 559 -8.38 17.91 10.99
C PRO A 559 -7.07 17.96 10.19
N VAL A 560 -7.20 17.82 8.89
CA VAL A 560 -6.07 18.06 7.98
C VAL A 560 -5.97 19.56 7.69
N ASN A 561 -4.81 19.97 7.20
CA ASN A 561 -4.64 21.29 6.66
C ASN A 561 -5.59 21.51 5.47
N ALA A 562 -6.18 22.70 5.39
CA ALA A 562 -6.88 23.18 4.22
C ALA A 562 -5.94 23.22 2.99
N PHE A 563 -6.24 24.01 1.99
CA PHE A 563 -5.41 24.13 0.79
C PHE A 563 -3.92 24.35 1.12
N GLN A 564 -3.05 23.54 0.47
CA GLN A 564 -1.61 23.63 0.58
C GLN A 564 -0.98 23.75 -0.81
N PHE A 565 0.02 24.60 -0.91
CA PHE A 565 0.81 24.79 -2.13
C PHE A 565 2.29 24.59 -1.85
N MET A 566 2.98 23.89 -2.74
CA MET A 566 4.43 23.73 -2.71
C MET A 566 5.00 23.86 -4.13
N ALA A 567 6.06 24.61 -4.27
CA ALA A 567 6.80 24.71 -5.53
C ALA A 567 8.29 24.45 -5.31
N GLY A 568 8.99 24.06 -6.37
CA GLY A 568 10.40 23.77 -6.25
C GLY A 568 11.06 23.39 -7.56
N LEU A 569 12.30 22.97 -7.44
CA LEU A 569 13.16 22.59 -8.54
C LEU A 569 13.58 21.13 -8.43
N THR A 570 13.74 20.50 -9.56
CA THR A 570 14.29 19.17 -9.70
C THR A 570 15.49 19.20 -10.64
N PHE A 571 16.61 18.66 -10.20
CA PHE A 571 17.83 18.60 -10.99
C PHE A 571 18.33 17.17 -11.15
N ARG A 572 18.68 16.79 -12.39
CA ARG A 572 19.24 15.47 -12.75
C ARG A 572 20.71 15.63 -13.14
N PHE A 573 21.60 14.81 -12.59
CA PHE A 573 23.04 14.90 -12.80
C PHE A 573 23.73 13.53 -12.94
#